data_82ee7ddb5174b91b85fe23c9fc18b9d0
#
_entry.id   82ee7ddb5174b91b85fe23c9fc18b9d0
#
_cell.length_a   1.000
_cell.length_b   1.000
_cell.length_c   1.000
_cell.angle_alpha   90.00
_cell.angle_beta   90.00
_cell.angle_gamma   90.00
#
_symmetry.space_group_name_H-M   'P 1'
#
loop_
_entity.id
_entity.type
_entity.pdbx_description
1 polymer ?
#
loop_
_entity_poly.entity_id
_entity_poly.type
_entity_poly.pdbx_seq_one_letter_code
_entity_poly.pdbx_strand_id
1 'polypeptide(L)'
;ELEVYVHNYILGGGFGGKQDYDDILAAAYCANDVGRPVKLIQTRESQFATSFPRTPTYHKLKAGMKDGQLVAMNHDIVCGWMGPRFSVGKKYGSDWLQLDSVDGKEKDIDQWSIGGSDHWYYVPNHRVRAWNSDRTTWAVQASALRTVSNSYNMFVVESFLDEVAHKLGRDPLEFRLSMLNGKGGNRGIPNTGYAPGTPSDYYMDRLWISLPWPQEGSWIPYESATVGGALRLANCLRVAAGKAGWGKKLPPNTGIGLAVSSAEERQSPTWVAGAAEVTVDPKTGKYRINRLSIAMDMGTCINPLNATAQIQGAALWGASQVLSERLDYKEGAIRQTNFHEYKPIRLADVPEIDVEIIESGHHPSGVGEPSSTVVAPAVANAIFNAVGARVRHMPITPEAVLEAMKRA
;
A
#
# COMPACT_ATOMS: atom_id res chain seq x y z
N GLU A 1 14.31 41.04 -10.88
CA GLU A 1 13.55 39.76 -10.79
C GLU A 1 13.82 38.98 -12.07
N LEU A 2 14.28 37.73 -11.95
CA LEU A 2 14.49 36.86 -13.10
C LEU A 2 13.12 36.19 -13.40
N GLU A 3 12.61 36.44 -14.62
CA GLU A 3 11.45 35.69 -15.10
C GLU A 3 11.92 34.32 -15.59
N VAL A 4 11.34 33.26 -15.02
CA VAL A 4 11.62 31.86 -15.39
C VAL A 4 10.41 31.27 -16.09
N TYR A 5 10.56 30.85 -17.33
CA TYR A 5 9.54 30.16 -18.11
C TYR A 5 9.84 28.66 -18.16
N VAL A 6 8.94 27.85 -17.62
CA VAL A 6 9.06 26.38 -17.64
C VAL A 6 8.13 25.81 -18.72
N HIS A 7 8.72 25.09 -19.67
CA HIS A 7 7.98 24.42 -20.74
C HIS A 7 7.73 22.96 -20.35
N ASN A 8 6.50 22.62 -20.04
CA ASN A 8 6.11 21.26 -19.72
C ASN A 8 5.92 20.42 -20.97
N TYR A 9 6.45 19.21 -20.95
CA TYR A 9 6.20 18.20 -21.97
C TYR A 9 5.11 17.22 -21.52
N ILE A 10 4.52 16.51 -22.48
CA ILE A 10 3.55 15.45 -22.18
C ILE A 10 4.24 14.38 -21.34
N LEU A 11 3.61 14.05 -20.21
CA LEU A 11 4.09 13.07 -19.26
C LEU A 11 3.36 11.75 -19.45
N GLY A 12 4.10 10.67 -19.69
CA GLY A 12 3.57 9.30 -19.81
C GLY A 12 3.29 8.59 -18.47
N GLY A 13 3.16 9.34 -17.39
CA GLY A 13 2.96 8.84 -16.04
C GLY A 13 4.12 9.20 -15.11
N GLY A 14 3.80 9.56 -13.87
CA GLY A 14 4.77 9.91 -12.83
C GLY A 14 4.80 8.92 -11.68
N PHE A 15 3.65 8.31 -11.38
CA PHE A 15 3.45 7.32 -10.32
C PHE A 15 4.02 7.73 -8.94
N GLY A 16 4.02 9.04 -8.67
CA GLY A 16 4.60 9.64 -7.48
C GLY A 16 6.09 10.02 -7.60
N GLY A 17 6.85 9.40 -8.50
CA GLY A 17 8.28 9.69 -8.69
C GLY A 17 8.61 11.01 -9.40
N LYS A 18 7.60 11.76 -9.83
CA LYS A 18 7.79 13.06 -10.52
C LYS A 18 7.14 14.24 -9.78
N GLN A 19 7.09 14.12 -8.46
CA GLN A 19 6.62 15.19 -7.57
C GLN A 19 7.77 16.13 -7.13
N ASP A 20 8.98 15.86 -7.60
CA ASP A 20 10.16 16.63 -7.31
C ASP A 20 10.32 17.82 -8.23
N TYR A 21 10.98 18.85 -7.71
CA TYR A 21 11.33 20.06 -8.44
C TYR A 21 12.82 20.12 -8.83
N ASP A 22 13.61 19.13 -8.43
CA ASP A 22 15.07 19.16 -8.60
C ASP A 22 15.49 19.29 -10.07
N ASP A 23 14.80 18.58 -10.97
CA ASP A 23 15.06 18.69 -12.42
C ASP A 23 14.71 20.07 -12.98
N ILE A 24 13.62 20.68 -12.48
CA ILE A 24 13.20 22.02 -12.88
C ILE A 24 14.22 23.05 -12.38
N LEU A 25 14.63 22.93 -11.13
CA LEU A 25 15.64 23.80 -10.54
C LEU A 25 16.97 23.68 -11.27
N ALA A 26 17.43 22.46 -11.55
CA ALA A 26 18.65 22.23 -12.30
C ALA A 26 18.60 22.87 -13.71
N ALA A 27 17.49 22.68 -14.43
CA ALA A 27 17.30 23.31 -15.74
C ALA A 27 17.27 24.83 -15.66
N ALA A 28 16.62 25.40 -14.63
CA ALA A 28 16.55 26.85 -14.42
C ALA A 28 17.94 27.43 -14.08
N TYR A 29 18.71 26.79 -13.22
CA TYR A 29 20.09 27.21 -12.93
C TYR A 29 20.97 27.16 -14.17
N CYS A 30 20.93 26.09 -14.95
CA CYS A 30 21.67 25.99 -16.20
C CYS A 30 21.25 27.08 -17.19
N ALA A 31 19.95 27.35 -17.34
CA ALA A 31 19.47 28.39 -18.25
C ALA A 31 19.94 29.79 -17.83
N ASN A 32 19.93 30.07 -16.53
CA ASN A 32 20.44 31.33 -15.97
C ASN A 32 21.94 31.49 -16.21
N ASP A 33 22.72 30.43 -16.02
CA ASP A 33 24.17 30.45 -16.18
C ASP A 33 24.58 30.67 -17.64
N VAL A 34 23.93 30.00 -18.58
CA VAL A 34 24.25 30.14 -20.02
C VAL A 34 23.51 31.30 -20.73
N GLY A 35 22.54 31.93 -20.06
CA GLY A 35 21.74 33.03 -20.62
C GLY A 35 20.90 32.63 -21.84
N ARG A 36 20.47 31.37 -21.93
CA ARG A 36 19.72 30.80 -23.06
C ARG A 36 18.73 29.72 -22.58
N PRO A 37 17.67 29.40 -23.36
CA PRO A 37 16.83 28.28 -23.10
C PRO A 37 17.61 26.96 -23.00
N VAL A 38 17.32 26.16 -21.98
CA VAL A 38 17.97 24.87 -21.72
C VAL A 38 16.93 23.75 -21.71
N LYS A 39 17.24 22.65 -22.40
CA LYS A 39 16.55 21.38 -22.30
C LYS A 39 17.44 20.42 -21.53
N LEU A 40 17.02 20.08 -20.30
CA LEU A 40 17.72 19.11 -19.47
C LEU A 40 17.16 17.71 -19.75
N ILE A 41 18.05 16.76 -20.03
CA ILE A 41 17.72 15.33 -20.17
C ILE A 41 18.67 14.56 -19.26
N GLN A 42 18.11 13.90 -18.26
CA GLN A 42 18.89 13.00 -17.40
C GLN A 42 19.15 11.66 -18.11
N THR A 43 20.37 11.15 -17.96
CA THR A 43 20.67 9.76 -18.32
C THR A 43 20.00 8.79 -17.33
N ARG A 44 19.91 7.53 -17.70
CA ARG A 44 19.37 6.51 -16.79
C ARG A 44 20.21 6.36 -15.52
N GLU A 45 21.51 6.40 -15.65
CA GLU A 45 22.48 6.35 -14.55
C GLU A 45 22.28 7.52 -13.58
N SER A 46 22.13 8.72 -14.13
CA SER A 46 21.83 9.92 -13.33
C SER A 46 20.51 9.77 -12.58
N GLN A 47 19.46 9.27 -13.25
CA GLN A 47 18.17 9.01 -12.59
C GLN A 47 18.27 7.99 -11.47
N PHE A 48 19.07 6.92 -11.62
CA PHE A 48 19.29 5.96 -10.52
C PHE A 48 20.01 6.61 -9.35
N ALA A 49 21.05 7.40 -9.63
CA ALA A 49 21.82 8.08 -8.59
C ALA A 49 21.00 9.08 -7.76
N THR A 50 20.00 9.72 -8.39
CA THR A 50 19.12 10.72 -7.78
C THR A 50 17.72 10.18 -7.47
N SER A 51 17.50 8.88 -7.54
CA SER A 51 16.19 8.26 -7.30
C SER A 51 15.70 8.47 -5.88
N PHE A 52 14.38 8.59 -5.78
CA PHE A 52 13.66 8.69 -4.53
C PHE A 52 12.87 7.39 -4.29
N PRO A 53 13.45 6.42 -3.57
CA PRO A 53 12.81 5.14 -3.32
C PRO A 53 11.69 5.23 -2.27
N ARG A 54 11.04 4.11 -1.99
CA ARG A 54 10.24 3.97 -0.78
C ARG A 54 11.15 4.01 0.45
N THR A 55 10.63 4.52 1.55
CA THR A 55 11.35 4.48 2.82
C THR A 55 11.54 3.03 3.29
N PRO A 56 12.72 2.66 3.77
CA PRO A 56 12.86 1.41 4.52
C PRO A 56 12.10 1.51 5.83
N THR A 57 11.44 0.41 6.20
CA THR A 57 10.57 0.36 7.37
C THR A 57 10.90 -0.85 8.25
N TYR A 58 10.72 -0.68 9.55
CA TYR A 58 10.78 -1.77 10.52
C TYR A 58 9.48 -1.80 11.33
N HIS A 59 8.89 -2.97 11.47
CA HIS A 59 7.61 -3.16 12.13
C HIS A 59 7.70 -4.19 13.23
N LYS A 60 6.99 -3.95 14.33
CA LYS A 60 6.79 -4.91 15.41
C LYS A 60 5.34 -4.97 15.78
N LEU A 61 4.73 -6.13 15.54
CA LEU A 61 3.32 -6.36 15.86
C LEU A 61 3.18 -7.32 17.02
N LYS A 62 2.12 -7.11 17.81
CA LYS A 62 1.72 -8.01 18.89
C LYS A 62 0.21 -8.17 18.86
N ALA A 63 -0.27 -9.40 19.04
CA ALA A 63 -1.68 -9.73 19.15
C ALA A 63 -1.99 -10.21 20.57
N GLY A 64 -3.08 -9.71 21.14
CA GLY A 64 -3.73 -10.26 22.31
C GLY A 64 -4.95 -11.07 21.89
N MET A 65 -5.02 -12.33 22.32
CA MET A 65 -6.10 -13.24 21.96
C MET A 65 -6.84 -13.68 23.20
N LYS A 66 -8.17 -13.73 23.13
CA LYS A 66 -9.04 -14.24 24.20
C LYS A 66 -10.19 -15.03 23.57
N ASP A 67 -10.45 -16.23 24.08
CA ASP A 67 -11.55 -17.10 23.62
C ASP A 67 -11.60 -17.28 22.09
N GLY A 68 -10.43 -17.51 21.47
CA GLY A 68 -10.31 -17.68 20.02
C GLY A 68 -10.52 -16.41 19.20
N GLN A 69 -10.55 -15.24 19.82
CA GLN A 69 -10.75 -13.95 19.18
C GLN A 69 -9.51 -13.06 19.32
N LEU A 70 -9.23 -12.26 18.30
CA LEU A 70 -8.25 -11.17 18.38
C LEU A 70 -8.90 -9.99 19.11
N VAL A 71 -8.45 -9.72 20.34
CA VAL A 71 -9.02 -8.67 21.19
C VAL A 71 -8.10 -7.47 21.37
N ALA A 72 -6.85 -7.61 21.01
CA ALA A 72 -5.89 -6.51 21.06
C ALA A 72 -4.85 -6.64 19.94
N MET A 73 -4.44 -5.52 19.36
CA MET A 73 -3.34 -5.45 18.40
C MET A 73 -2.52 -4.20 18.66
N ASN A 74 -1.20 -4.37 18.74
CA ASN A 74 -0.25 -3.28 18.81
C ASN A 74 0.66 -3.35 17.59
N HIS A 75 0.84 -2.21 16.92
CA HIS A 75 1.68 -2.07 15.74
C HIS A 75 2.67 -0.93 15.95
N ASP A 76 3.93 -1.26 16.10
CA ASP A 76 5.03 -0.32 16.22
C ASP A 76 5.72 -0.19 14.85
N ILE A 77 5.92 1.04 14.38
CA ILE A 77 6.48 1.38 13.06
C ILE A 77 7.68 2.30 13.25
N VAL A 78 8.81 1.95 12.66
CA VAL A 78 9.95 2.86 12.49
C VAL A 78 10.21 3.01 11.00
N CYS A 79 10.20 4.25 10.49
CA CYS A 79 10.46 4.55 9.07
C CYS A 79 11.07 5.94 8.91
N GLY A 80 11.59 6.25 7.72
CA GLY A 80 11.88 7.62 7.35
C GLY A 80 10.58 8.31 6.94
N TRP A 81 10.38 9.54 7.38
CA TRP A 81 9.18 10.29 7.05
C TRP A 81 9.33 11.02 5.71
N MET A 82 8.28 10.97 4.90
CA MET A 82 8.23 11.61 3.58
C MET A 82 7.72 13.06 3.66
N GLY A 83 6.84 13.34 4.60
CA GLY A 83 6.19 14.64 4.77
C GLY A 83 7.15 15.82 4.90
N PRO A 84 8.27 15.73 5.64
CA PRO A 84 9.25 16.80 5.75
C PRO A 84 9.81 17.27 4.41
N ARG A 85 9.88 16.38 3.42
CA ARG A 85 10.34 16.70 2.07
C ARG A 85 9.31 17.48 1.25
N PHE A 86 8.02 17.11 1.36
CA PHE A 86 6.95 17.71 0.56
C PHE A 86 6.30 18.93 1.19
N SER A 87 6.58 19.20 2.46
CA SER A 87 5.85 20.19 3.23
C SER A 87 6.74 20.94 4.20
N VAL A 88 7.71 21.64 3.66
CA VAL A 88 8.56 22.54 4.47
C VAL A 88 7.68 23.48 5.28
N GLY A 89 7.71 23.33 6.59
CA GLY A 89 7.02 24.22 7.55
C GLY A 89 5.57 23.89 7.87
N LYS A 90 4.99 22.78 7.35
CA LYS A 90 3.66 22.33 7.78
C LYS A 90 3.77 21.29 8.88
N LYS A 91 3.11 21.54 10.00
CA LYS A 91 2.88 20.54 11.05
C LYS A 91 1.71 19.65 10.64
N TYR A 92 1.89 18.35 10.74
CA TYR A 92 0.83 17.37 10.54
C TYR A 92 0.30 16.93 11.91
N GLY A 93 -0.76 17.59 12.37
CA GLY A 93 -1.43 17.18 13.59
C GLY A 93 -2.23 15.90 13.36
N SER A 94 -2.10 14.94 14.26
CA SER A 94 -2.78 13.65 14.19
C SER A 94 -3.73 13.45 15.37
N ASP A 95 -4.63 14.40 15.59
CA ASP A 95 -5.60 14.32 16.71
C ASP A 95 -6.53 13.10 16.60
N TRP A 96 -6.59 12.45 15.44
CA TRP A 96 -7.48 11.33 15.15
C TRP A 96 -6.79 9.96 15.14
N LEU A 97 -5.46 9.90 15.11
CA LEU A 97 -4.73 8.67 15.31
C LEU A 97 -4.24 8.64 16.76
N GLN A 98 -4.56 7.62 17.52
CA GLN A 98 -3.93 7.37 18.82
C GLN A 98 -2.49 6.92 18.59
N LEU A 99 -1.68 7.81 18.07
CA LEU A 99 -0.30 7.60 17.75
C LEU A 99 0.54 8.31 18.82
N ASP A 100 1.23 7.53 19.62
CA ASP A 100 2.23 8.05 20.54
C ASP A 100 3.54 8.24 19.76
N SER A 101 4.02 9.46 19.63
CA SER A 101 5.39 9.69 19.22
C SER A 101 6.35 9.30 20.37
N VAL A 102 7.50 8.76 20.06
CA VAL A 102 8.41 8.19 21.07
C VAL A 102 9.05 9.23 21.96
N ASP A 103 9.28 10.38 21.43
CA ASP A 103 10.07 11.44 22.11
C ASP A 103 9.21 12.31 23.00
N GLY A 104 7.89 12.11 23.03
CA GLY A 104 6.96 12.87 23.88
C GLY A 104 6.93 14.37 23.60
N LYS A 105 7.61 14.86 22.58
CA LYS A 105 7.80 16.28 22.34
C LYS A 105 6.91 16.84 21.24
N GLU A 106 6.48 16.04 20.28
CA GLU A 106 5.57 16.50 19.23
C GLU A 106 4.59 15.41 18.83
N LYS A 107 3.32 15.77 18.74
CA LYS A 107 2.23 14.92 18.25
C LYS A 107 2.15 14.88 16.71
N ASP A 108 3.17 15.35 16.04
CA ASP A 108 3.18 15.46 14.58
C ASP A 108 3.68 14.15 13.99
N ILE A 109 2.76 13.37 13.44
CA ILE A 109 3.06 12.12 12.76
C ILE A 109 2.81 12.32 11.27
N ASP A 110 3.79 11.88 10.47
CA ASP A 110 3.64 11.89 9.02
C ASP A 110 2.66 10.81 8.56
N GLN A 111 1.43 11.21 8.32
CA GLN A 111 0.37 10.32 7.84
C GLN A 111 0.71 9.64 6.51
N TRP A 112 1.52 10.27 5.68
CA TRP A 112 1.96 9.72 4.40
C TRP A 112 2.89 8.52 4.57
N SER A 113 3.56 8.43 5.72
CA SER A 113 4.48 7.34 6.05
C SER A 113 3.82 6.18 6.79
N ILE A 114 2.59 6.35 7.29
CA ILE A 114 1.90 5.34 8.10
C ILE A 114 0.54 4.89 7.55
N GLY A 115 0.07 5.44 6.44
CA GLY A 115 -1.17 5.01 5.79
C GLY A 115 -1.21 3.50 5.56
N GLY A 116 -2.35 2.87 5.80
CA GLY A 116 -2.52 1.41 5.78
C GLY A 116 -2.31 0.70 7.12
N SER A 117 -1.69 1.36 8.11
CA SER A 117 -1.62 0.82 9.47
C SER A 117 -2.94 0.89 10.22
N ASP A 118 -3.83 1.70 9.76
CA ASP A 118 -5.17 1.98 10.22
C ASP A 118 -6.20 1.22 9.37
N HIS A 119 -6.24 -0.07 9.53
CA HIS A 119 -7.06 -0.98 8.75
C HIS A 119 -8.55 -1.00 9.19
N TRP A 120 -9.42 -1.61 8.39
CA TRP A 120 -10.86 -1.71 8.61
C TRP A 120 -11.32 -2.88 9.46
N TYR A 121 -10.41 -3.71 9.92
CA TYR A 121 -10.72 -4.80 10.83
C TYR A 121 -11.14 -4.29 12.22
N TYR A 122 -12.20 -4.86 12.76
CA TYR A 122 -12.59 -4.59 14.13
C TYR A 122 -11.67 -5.33 15.10
N VAL A 123 -10.84 -4.60 15.81
CA VAL A 123 -10.04 -5.08 16.93
C VAL A 123 -10.35 -4.19 18.13
N PRO A 124 -10.93 -4.73 19.22
CA PRO A 124 -11.41 -3.91 20.35
C PRO A 124 -10.36 -2.99 20.95
N ASN A 125 -9.12 -3.43 21.01
CA ASN A 125 -8.00 -2.64 21.52
C ASN A 125 -6.91 -2.58 20.45
N HIS A 126 -6.89 -1.53 19.66
CA HIS A 126 -5.90 -1.33 18.61
C HIS A 126 -5.06 -0.08 18.91
N ARG A 127 -3.75 -0.24 18.78
CA ARG A 127 -2.81 0.87 18.94
C ARG A 127 -1.73 0.81 17.87
N VAL A 128 -1.51 1.91 17.19
CA VAL A 128 -0.38 2.14 16.30
C VAL A 128 0.54 3.17 16.95
N ARG A 129 1.85 2.91 16.91
CA ARG A 129 2.88 3.87 17.32
C ARG A 129 3.89 3.99 16.18
N ALA A 130 4.23 5.21 15.84
CA ALA A 130 5.15 5.49 14.75
C ALA A 130 6.32 6.37 15.22
N TRP A 131 7.49 6.08 14.72
CA TRP A 131 8.73 6.80 14.99
C TRP A 131 9.41 7.21 13.71
N ASN A 132 9.79 8.47 13.64
CA ASN A 132 10.68 8.92 12.58
C ASN A 132 12.11 8.42 12.82
N SER A 133 12.71 7.90 11.77
CA SER A 133 14.14 7.70 11.72
C SER A 133 14.79 8.86 10.96
N ASP A 134 15.26 9.87 11.64
CA ASP A 134 15.89 11.04 11.02
C ASP A 134 17.02 10.64 10.08
N ARG A 135 17.83 9.67 10.47
CA ARG A 135 18.86 9.13 9.61
C ARG A 135 18.30 8.60 8.30
N THR A 136 17.19 7.86 8.35
CA THR A 136 16.54 7.32 7.15
C THR A 136 15.87 8.41 6.33
N THR A 137 15.20 9.35 6.98
CA THR A 137 14.53 10.48 6.33
C THR A 137 15.48 11.27 5.45
N TRP A 138 16.67 11.57 5.94
CA TRP A 138 17.64 12.39 5.22
C TRP A 138 18.59 11.61 4.32
N ALA A 139 18.95 10.38 4.69
CA ALA A 139 19.88 9.57 3.90
C ALA A 139 19.25 8.88 2.69
N VAL A 140 17.98 8.47 2.80
CA VAL A 140 17.29 7.72 1.74
C VAL A 140 16.45 8.63 0.84
N GLN A 141 16.02 9.77 1.34
CA GLN A 141 15.19 10.74 0.60
C GLN A 141 13.96 10.10 -0.05
N ALA A 142 13.21 9.35 0.73
CA ALA A 142 12.06 8.61 0.23
C ALA A 142 10.99 9.50 -0.40
N SER A 143 10.29 8.98 -1.40
CA SER A 143 9.21 9.65 -2.12
C SER A 143 7.89 8.90 -2.04
N ALA A 144 6.81 9.60 -2.37
CA ALA A 144 5.45 9.09 -2.42
C ALA A 144 5.21 8.29 -3.72
N LEU A 145 5.92 7.19 -3.89
CA LEU A 145 5.67 6.28 -5.02
C LEU A 145 4.30 5.62 -4.87
N ARG A 146 3.72 5.20 -5.97
CA ARG A 146 2.40 4.54 -6.10
C ARG A 146 1.99 3.76 -4.85
N THR A 147 0.86 4.10 -4.21
CA THR A 147 0.36 3.62 -2.89
C THR A 147 1.08 4.14 -1.65
N VAL A 148 2.08 4.96 -1.83
CA VAL A 148 2.82 5.59 -0.72
C VAL A 148 3.17 4.57 0.37
N SER A 149 2.68 4.75 1.59
CA SER A 149 2.93 3.85 2.72
C SER A 149 2.00 2.63 2.78
N ASN A 150 0.86 2.67 2.10
CA ASN A 150 -0.09 1.55 2.13
C ASN A 150 0.55 0.23 1.67
N SER A 151 1.50 0.26 0.71
CA SER A 151 2.13 -0.95 0.22
C SER A 151 2.88 -1.72 1.31
N TYR A 152 3.76 -1.06 2.06
CA TYR A 152 4.55 -1.74 3.09
C TYR A 152 3.77 -1.97 4.39
N ASN A 153 2.88 -1.05 4.77
CA ASN A 153 2.07 -1.24 5.97
C ASN A 153 1.05 -2.38 5.78
N MET A 154 0.39 -2.45 4.62
CA MET A 154 -0.57 -3.54 4.33
C MET A 154 0.13 -4.89 4.18
N PHE A 155 1.36 -4.92 3.63
CA PHE A 155 2.15 -6.15 3.63
C PHE A 155 2.30 -6.71 5.04
N VAL A 156 2.65 -5.86 5.98
CA VAL A 156 2.87 -6.27 7.37
C VAL A 156 1.58 -6.62 8.09
N VAL A 157 0.54 -5.78 7.97
CA VAL A 157 -0.75 -6.02 8.64
C VAL A 157 -1.40 -7.31 8.15
N GLU A 158 -1.50 -7.49 6.84
CA GLU A 158 -2.17 -8.65 6.25
C GLU A 158 -1.41 -9.96 6.47
N SER A 159 -0.08 -9.92 6.42
CA SER A 159 0.74 -11.08 6.75
C SER A 159 0.64 -11.44 8.23
N PHE A 160 0.60 -10.45 9.13
CA PHE A 160 0.44 -10.69 10.55
C PHE A 160 -0.93 -11.25 10.91
N LEU A 161 -2.00 -10.73 10.31
CA LEU A 161 -3.35 -11.26 10.53
C LEU A 161 -3.50 -12.71 10.03
N ASP A 162 -2.81 -13.05 8.95
CA ASP A 162 -2.72 -14.43 8.47
C ASP A 162 -2.00 -15.34 9.49
N GLU A 163 -0.89 -14.87 10.08
CA GLU A 163 -0.20 -15.58 11.17
C GLU A 163 -1.11 -15.80 12.37
N VAL A 164 -1.89 -14.79 12.75
CA VAL A 164 -2.85 -14.89 13.86
C VAL A 164 -3.95 -15.91 13.57
N ALA A 165 -4.50 -15.89 12.34
CA ALA A 165 -5.53 -16.86 11.92
C ALA A 165 -5.00 -18.31 12.06
N HIS A 166 -3.82 -18.59 11.53
CA HIS A 166 -3.18 -19.90 11.63
C HIS A 166 -2.87 -20.29 13.08
N LYS A 167 -2.40 -19.32 13.89
CA LYS A 167 -2.13 -19.58 15.33
C LYS A 167 -3.39 -19.95 16.11
N LEU A 168 -4.54 -19.42 15.69
CA LEU A 168 -5.85 -19.74 16.25
C LEU A 168 -6.49 -21.00 15.64
N GLY A 169 -5.89 -21.62 14.65
CA GLY A 169 -6.46 -22.74 13.90
C GLY A 169 -7.72 -22.35 13.11
N ARG A 170 -7.83 -21.08 12.72
CA ARG A 170 -8.97 -20.54 11.96
C ARG A 170 -8.63 -20.39 10.48
N ASP A 171 -9.63 -20.64 9.63
CA ASP A 171 -9.53 -20.32 8.22
C ASP A 171 -9.23 -18.82 8.02
N PRO A 172 -8.19 -18.45 7.25
CA PRO A 172 -7.80 -17.06 7.05
C PRO A 172 -8.88 -16.17 6.41
N LEU A 173 -9.75 -16.73 5.56
CA LEU A 173 -10.90 -16.02 4.98
C LEU A 173 -11.92 -15.70 6.06
N GLU A 174 -12.39 -16.74 6.77
CA GLU A 174 -13.41 -16.61 7.81
C GLU A 174 -12.92 -15.74 8.98
N PHE A 175 -11.63 -15.83 9.31
CA PHE A 175 -11.03 -14.96 10.32
C PHE A 175 -11.13 -13.48 9.94
N ARG A 176 -10.75 -13.11 8.71
CA ARG A 176 -10.86 -11.74 8.22
C ARG A 176 -12.32 -11.27 8.15
N LEU A 177 -13.21 -12.08 7.61
CA LEU A 177 -14.63 -11.75 7.49
C LEU A 177 -15.28 -11.51 8.86
N SER A 178 -14.88 -12.24 9.89
CA SER A 178 -15.40 -12.04 11.25
C SER A 178 -15.07 -10.67 11.85
N MET A 179 -13.99 -10.04 11.38
CA MET A 179 -13.55 -8.72 11.82
C MET A 179 -13.98 -7.58 10.89
N LEU A 180 -14.31 -7.88 9.63
CA LEU A 180 -14.86 -6.91 8.67
C LEU A 180 -16.38 -6.80 8.82
N ASN A 181 -16.84 -6.52 10.03
CA ASN A 181 -18.23 -6.60 10.44
C ASN A 181 -18.94 -5.23 10.55
N GLY A 182 -18.29 -4.17 10.18
CA GLY A 182 -18.82 -2.81 10.23
C GLY A 182 -18.91 -2.20 11.64
N LYS A 183 -18.41 -2.87 12.67
CA LYS A 183 -18.55 -2.42 14.07
C LYS A 183 -17.50 -1.42 14.54
N GLY A 184 -16.46 -1.18 13.78
CA GLY A 184 -15.46 -0.22 14.20
C GLY A 184 -14.36 -0.01 13.19
N GLY A 185 -13.72 1.13 13.24
CA GLY A 185 -12.45 1.43 12.62
C GLY A 185 -11.37 1.49 13.68
N ASN A 186 -10.17 1.10 13.33
CA ASN A 186 -9.07 1.08 14.27
C ASN A 186 -8.30 2.42 14.33
N ARG A 187 -8.85 3.44 13.71
CA ARG A 187 -8.30 4.80 13.70
C ARG A 187 -8.67 5.64 14.93
N GLY A 188 -9.32 5.06 15.94
CA GLY A 188 -9.98 5.89 16.96
C GLY A 188 -11.20 6.63 16.41
N ILE A 189 -11.46 6.52 15.12
CA ILE A 189 -12.70 6.90 14.49
C ILE A 189 -13.58 5.67 14.54
N PRO A 190 -14.71 5.73 15.22
CA PRO A 190 -15.66 4.66 15.09
C PRO A 190 -15.92 4.43 13.60
N ASN A 191 -16.12 3.20 13.18
CA ASN A 191 -16.51 2.83 11.82
C ASN A 191 -17.92 3.37 11.48
N THR A 192 -18.14 4.56 11.80
CA THR A 192 -19.42 5.21 12.06
C THR A 192 -19.94 5.88 10.82
N GLY A 193 -19.07 6.20 9.89
CA GLY A 193 -19.50 6.56 8.54
C GLY A 193 -20.21 5.41 7.84
N TYR A 194 -20.34 4.27 8.53
CA TYR A 194 -20.92 3.04 8.01
C TYR A 194 -22.13 2.58 8.80
N ALA A 195 -22.37 3.15 9.96
CA ALA A 195 -23.60 2.92 10.72
C ALA A 195 -24.66 3.93 10.29
N PRO A 196 -25.91 3.52 10.04
CA PRO A 196 -26.99 4.45 9.74
C PRO A 196 -27.07 5.53 10.82
N GLY A 197 -27.05 6.80 10.42
CA GLY A 197 -27.16 7.94 11.32
C GLY A 197 -25.86 8.46 11.91
N THR A 198 -24.70 7.99 11.45
CA THR A 198 -23.42 8.56 11.88
C THR A 198 -22.90 9.55 10.84
N PRO A 199 -22.47 10.75 11.25
CA PRO A 199 -21.93 11.73 10.32
C PRO A 199 -20.67 11.22 9.63
N SER A 200 -20.71 11.12 8.31
CA SER A 200 -19.55 10.86 7.46
C SER A 200 -18.52 11.98 7.51
N ASP A 201 -18.96 13.14 7.93
CA ASP A 201 -18.26 14.40 8.11
C ASP A 201 -17.01 14.24 8.98
N TYR A 202 -17.00 13.36 9.97
CA TYR A 202 -15.84 13.22 10.86
C TYR A 202 -14.59 12.70 10.13
N TYR A 203 -14.76 11.79 9.20
CA TYR A 203 -13.65 11.28 8.38
C TYR A 203 -13.20 12.32 7.35
N MET A 204 -14.15 13.01 6.77
CA MET A 204 -13.91 13.93 5.69
C MET A 204 -13.42 15.29 6.17
N ASP A 205 -13.94 15.85 7.25
CA ASP A 205 -13.50 17.15 7.79
C ASP A 205 -12.03 17.18 8.18
N ARG A 206 -11.45 16.06 8.52
CA ARG A 206 -10.05 16.00 8.95
C ARG A 206 -9.05 15.64 7.87
N LEU A 207 -9.47 14.95 6.82
CA LEU A 207 -8.63 14.65 5.65
C LEU A 207 -8.65 15.76 4.59
N TRP A 208 -9.68 16.61 4.59
CA TRP A 208 -10.02 17.50 3.49
C TRP A 208 -9.94 18.99 3.78
N ILE A 209 -9.18 19.39 4.76
CA ILE A 209 -9.06 20.80 5.21
C ILE A 209 -8.81 21.82 4.08
N SER A 210 -8.60 21.41 2.85
CA SER A 210 -8.22 22.32 1.78
C SER A 210 -8.97 22.22 0.47
N LEU A 211 -9.95 21.35 0.33
CA LEU A 211 -10.71 21.26 -0.93
C LEU A 211 -12.18 21.64 -0.74
N PRO A 212 -12.74 22.46 -1.65
CA PRO A 212 -14.17 22.73 -1.65
C PRO A 212 -14.91 21.46 -2.04
N TRP A 213 -15.38 20.72 -1.06
CA TRP A 213 -16.26 19.58 -1.31
C TRP A 213 -17.66 20.01 -1.70
N PRO A 214 -18.43 19.05 -2.30
CA PRO A 214 -19.78 19.32 -2.67
C PRO A 214 -20.52 19.95 -1.49
N GLN A 215 -20.94 21.16 -1.66
CA GLN A 215 -21.70 21.91 -0.68
C GLN A 215 -23.10 21.31 -0.57
N GLU A 216 -23.77 21.61 0.53
CA GLU A 216 -25.17 21.28 0.74
C GLU A 216 -25.99 21.55 -0.52
N GLY A 217 -26.67 20.54 -1.06
CA GLY A 217 -27.37 20.60 -2.33
C GLY A 217 -26.64 20.08 -3.57
N SER A 218 -25.39 19.62 -3.45
CA SER A 218 -24.73 18.92 -4.56
C SER A 218 -25.38 17.57 -4.81
N TRP A 219 -25.38 17.14 -6.07
CA TRP A 219 -25.96 15.86 -6.49
C TRP A 219 -25.15 14.64 -6.03
N ILE A 220 -23.96 14.84 -5.49
CA ILE A 220 -23.10 13.78 -4.95
C ILE A 220 -23.30 13.76 -3.42
N PRO A 221 -23.94 12.74 -2.87
CA PRO A 221 -24.05 12.59 -1.43
C PRO A 221 -22.64 12.48 -0.82
N TYR A 222 -22.31 13.36 0.06
CA TYR A 222 -21.06 13.42 0.80
C TYR A 222 -20.69 12.07 1.46
N GLU A 223 -21.66 11.31 1.89
CA GLU A 223 -21.53 10.05 2.60
C GLU A 223 -21.12 8.86 1.71
N SER A 224 -21.18 9.00 0.39
CA SER A 224 -21.10 7.85 -0.50
C SER A 224 -19.73 7.22 -0.63
N ALA A 225 -18.66 7.97 -0.40
CA ALA A 225 -17.29 7.47 -0.59
C ALA A 225 -16.87 6.47 0.49
N THR A 226 -17.33 6.64 1.73
CA THR A 226 -16.92 5.82 2.87
C THR A 226 -18.01 4.86 3.37
N VAL A 227 -19.25 5.03 2.90
CA VAL A 227 -20.38 4.20 3.33
C VAL A 227 -20.13 2.71 3.06
N GLY A 228 -20.36 1.92 4.06
CA GLY A 228 -20.23 0.47 3.99
C GLY A 228 -18.79 -0.07 4.08
N GLY A 229 -17.77 0.76 4.28
CA GLY A 229 -16.34 0.46 4.25
C GLY A 229 -15.91 -0.97 4.54
N ALA A 230 -15.98 -1.40 5.80
CA ALA A 230 -15.61 -2.76 6.16
C ALA A 230 -16.48 -3.82 5.48
N LEU A 231 -17.78 -3.55 5.26
CA LEU A 231 -18.68 -4.49 4.57
C LEU A 231 -18.41 -4.55 3.08
N ARG A 232 -18.08 -3.43 2.44
CA ARG A 232 -17.64 -3.39 1.04
C ARG A 232 -16.33 -4.17 0.88
N LEU A 233 -15.39 -3.98 1.80
CA LEU A 233 -14.13 -4.70 1.82
C LEU A 233 -14.34 -6.21 2.04
N ALA A 234 -15.25 -6.60 2.92
CA ALA A 234 -15.64 -7.99 3.10
C ALA A 234 -16.24 -8.62 1.83
N ASN A 235 -17.03 -7.84 1.07
CA ASN A 235 -17.55 -8.28 -0.22
C ASN A 235 -16.42 -8.48 -1.24
N CYS A 236 -15.51 -7.52 -1.37
CA CYS A 236 -14.33 -7.68 -2.23
C CYS A 236 -13.55 -8.95 -1.88
N LEU A 237 -13.36 -9.23 -0.58
CA LEU A 237 -12.65 -10.42 -0.12
C LEU A 237 -13.37 -11.72 -0.52
N ARG A 238 -14.69 -11.80 -0.35
CA ARG A 238 -15.45 -12.98 -0.79
C ARG A 238 -15.34 -13.21 -2.30
N VAL A 239 -15.45 -12.15 -3.09
CA VAL A 239 -15.34 -12.23 -4.54
C VAL A 239 -13.96 -12.68 -4.98
N ALA A 240 -12.88 -12.07 -4.45
CA ALA A 240 -11.50 -12.46 -4.78
C ALA A 240 -11.19 -13.90 -4.37
N ALA A 241 -11.61 -14.31 -3.18
CA ALA A 241 -11.45 -15.69 -2.70
C ALA A 241 -12.22 -16.69 -3.56
N GLY A 242 -13.47 -16.39 -3.93
CA GLY A 242 -14.30 -17.22 -4.81
C GLY A 242 -13.67 -17.39 -6.19
N LYS A 243 -13.20 -16.31 -6.81
CA LYS A 243 -12.51 -16.34 -8.12
C LYS A 243 -11.20 -17.15 -8.07
N ALA A 244 -10.45 -17.06 -6.99
CA ALA A 244 -9.25 -17.88 -6.80
C ALA A 244 -9.57 -19.35 -6.52
N GLY A 245 -10.81 -19.67 -6.15
CA GLY A 245 -11.22 -21.01 -5.73
C GLY A 245 -10.69 -21.35 -4.34
N TRP A 246 -10.81 -20.45 -3.38
CA TRP A 246 -10.44 -20.72 -1.98
C TRP A 246 -11.06 -22.01 -1.47
N GLY A 247 -10.26 -22.83 -0.80
CA GLY A 247 -10.70 -24.16 -0.32
C GLY A 247 -10.60 -25.30 -1.35
N LYS A 248 -10.30 -25.02 -2.65
CA LYS A 248 -10.05 -26.09 -3.63
C LYS A 248 -8.78 -26.86 -3.27
N LYS A 249 -8.74 -28.13 -3.67
CA LYS A 249 -7.52 -28.94 -3.59
C LYS A 249 -6.52 -28.43 -4.63
N LEU A 250 -5.32 -28.11 -4.18
CA LEU A 250 -4.24 -27.58 -5.01
C LEU A 250 -3.16 -28.66 -5.28
N PRO A 251 -2.37 -28.50 -6.34
CA PRO A 251 -1.17 -29.30 -6.55
C PRO A 251 -0.20 -29.21 -5.37
N PRO A 252 0.72 -30.15 -5.20
CA PRO A 252 1.76 -30.06 -4.18
C PRO A 252 2.56 -28.75 -4.29
N ASN A 253 2.95 -28.21 -3.16
CA ASN A 253 3.72 -26.97 -3.03
C ASN A 253 3.04 -25.72 -3.68
N THR A 254 1.74 -25.77 -3.84
CA THR A 254 0.94 -24.67 -4.35
C THR A 254 -0.01 -24.20 -3.24
N GLY A 255 -0.11 -22.90 -3.05
CA GLY A 255 -0.98 -22.30 -2.05
C GLY A 255 -1.71 -21.08 -2.59
N ILE A 256 -2.84 -20.75 -1.97
CA ILE A 256 -3.56 -19.49 -2.17
C ILE A 256 -3.39 -18.66 -0.91
N GLY A 257 -3.11 -17.36 -1.06
CA GLY A 257 -3.08 -16.39 0.03
C GLY A 257 -4.00 -15.23 -0.27
N LEU A 258 -4.55 -14.65 0.78
CA LEU A 258 -5.54 -13.57 0.70
C LEU A 258 -4.99 -12.30 1.36
N ALA A 259 -5.42 -11.15 0.86
CA ALA A 259 -5.20 -9.85 1.48
C ALA A 259 -6.30 -8.87 1.07
N VAL A 260 -6.53 -7.86 1.91
CA VAL A 260 -7.44 -6.74 1.61
C VAL A 260 -6.77 -5.41 1.90
N SER A 261 -7.26 -4.36 1.27
CA SER A 261 -6.83 -2.99 1.52
C SER A 261 -7.92 -1.99 1.17
N SER A 262 -7.86 -0.84 1.79
CA SER A 262 -8.62 0.34 1.39
C SER A 262 -7.66 1.47 1.08
N ALA A 263 -6.82 1.26 0.09
CA ALA A 263 -5.89 2.32 -0.30
C ALA A 263 -6.67 3.52 -0.81
N GLU A 264 -6.26 4.69 -0.35
CA GLU A 264 -6.86 5.94 -0.77
C GLU A 264 -6.16 6.46 -2.01
N GLU A 265 -6.95 6.83 -3.00
CA GLU A 265 -6.48 7.74 -4.02
C GLU A 265 -7.05 9.12 -3.76
N ARG A 266 -6.14 10.04 -3.42
CA ARG A 266 -6.47 11.46 -3.22
C ARG A 266 -7.71 11.65 -2.35
N GLN A 267 -7.71 10.93 -1.20
CA GLN A 267 -8.72 11.14 -0.15
C GLN A 267 -10.07 10.44 -0.42
N SER A 268 -10.14 9.59 -1.43
CA SER A 268 -11.31 8.76 -1.66
C SER A 268 -10.93 7.29 -1.53
N PRO A 269 -11.45 6.57 -0.54
CA PRO A 269 -11.10 5.18 -0.34
C PRO A 269 -11.66 4.32 -1.46
N THR A 270 -10.85 3.38 -1.93
CA THR A 270 -11.23 2.32 -2.85
C THR A 270 -10.98 0.98 -2.19
N TRP A 271 -11.98 0.12 -2.22
CA TRP A 271 -11.96 -1.17 -1.54
C TRP A 271 -11.39 -2.23 -2.47
N VAL A 272 -10.38 -2.95 -2.04
CA VAL A 272 -9.74 -3.96 -2.86
C VAL A 272 -9.41 -5.21 -2.05
N ALA A 273 -9.59 -6.37 -2.67
CA ALA A 273 -9.09 -7.64 -2.19
C ALA A 273 -8.28 -8.34 -3.27
N GLY A 274 -7.23 -9.04 -2.86
CA GLY A 274 -6.41 -9.85 -3.72
C GLY A 274 -6.27 -11.27 -3.20
N ALA A 275 -6.32 -12.23 -4.10
CA ALA A 275 -5.92 -13.61 -3.86
C ALA A 275 -4.79 -13.95 -4.82
N ALA A 276 -3.69 -14.49 -4.29
CA ALA A 276 -2.56 -14.97 -5.09
C ALA A 276 -2.49 -16.49 -5.03
N GLU A 277 -2.40 -17.14 -6.18
CA GLU A 277 -2.02 -18.56 -6.27
C GLU A 277 -0.52 -18.64 -6.61
N VAL A 278 0.24 -19.33 -5.76
CA VAL A 278 1.71 -19.41 -5.87
C VAL A 278 2.15 -20.86 -5.78
N THR A 279 3.07 -21.24 -6.67
CA THR A 279 3.77 -22.53 -6.59
C THR A 279 5.24 -22.31 -6.20
N VAL A 280 5.72 -23.06 -5.22
CA VAL A 280 7.09 -22.97 -4.69
C VAL A 280 7.86 -24.25 -5.03
N ASP A 281 9.10 -24.11 -5.48
CA ASP A 281 10.05 -25.22 -5.52
C ASP A 281 10.74 -25.34 -4.15
N PRO A 282 10.44 -26.36 -3.33
CA PRO A 282 10.98 -26.48 -1.98
C PRO A 282 12.48 -26.76 -1.93
N LYS A 283 13.09 -27.15 -3.06
CA LYS A 283 14.54 -27.41 -3.14
C LYS A 283 15.35 -26.13 -3.34
N THR A 284 14.78 -25.19 -4.11
CA THR A 284 15.48 -23.96 -4.50
C THR A 284 14.93 -22.71 -3.84
N GLY A 285 13.74 -22.78 -3.24
CA GLY A 285 13.00 -21.65 -2.73
C GLY A 285 12.44 -20.73 -3.82
N LYS A 286 12.69 -21.01 -5.08
CA LYS A 286 12.09 -20.28 -6.21
C LYS A 286 10.58 -20.47 -6.21
N TYR A 287 9.86 -19.42 -6.50
CA TYR A 287 8.41 -19.46 -6.58
C TYR A 287 7.92 -18.72 -7.82
N ARG A 288 6.73 -19.09 -8.25
CA ARG A 288 6.01 -18.42 -9.33
C ARG A 288 4.65 -17.98 -8.83
N ILE A 289 4.29 -16.77 -9.14
CA ILE A 289 2.92 -16.29 -9.00
C ILE A 289 2.17 -16.80 -10.24
N ASN A 290 1.28 -17.77 -10.06
CA ASN A 290 0.54 -18.37 -11.16
C ASN A 290 -0.60 -17.44 -11.57
N ARG A 291 -1.35 -16.93 -10.58
CA ARG A 291 -2.54 -16.13 -10.80
C ARG A 291 -2.75 -15.11 -9.68
N LEU A 292 -3.26 -13.96 -10.06
CA LEU A 292 -3.78 -12.94 -9.15
C LEU A 292 -5.27 -12.75 -9.47
N SER A 293 -6.13 -12.95 -8.48
CA SER A 293 -7.57 -12.65 -8.56
C SER A 293 -7.82 -11.41 -7.73
N ILE A 294 -8.18 -10.31 -8.39
CA ILE A 294 -8.38 -9.00 -7.78
C ILE A 294 -9.86 -8.63 -7.86
N ALA A 295 -10.46 -8.32 -6.74
CA ALA A 295 -11.81 -7.75 -6.68
C ALA A 295 -11.73 -6.33 -6.13
N MET A 296 -12.37 -5.37 -6.80
CA MET A 296 -12.31 -3.96 -6.45
C MET A 296 -13.69 -3.32 -6.51
N ASP A 297 -14.03 -2.61 -5.45
CA ASP A 297 -15.19 -1.75 -5.37
C ASP A 297 -14.73 -0.28 -5.31
N MET A 298 -14.91 0.40 -6.42
CA MET A 298 -14.58 1.82 -6.61
C MET A 298 -15.83 2.72 -6.62
N GLY A 299 -16.97 2.19 -6.23
CA GLY A 299 -18.25 2.83 -6.48
C GLY A 299 -18.72 2.61 -7.92
N THR A 300 -19.21 3.66 -8.56
CA THR A 300 -19.59 3.62 -9.98
C THR A 300 -18.35 3.60 -10.87
N CYS A 301 -18.25 2.61 -11.74
CA CYS A 301 -17.16 2.51 -12.70
C CYS A 301 -17.45 3.35 -13.95
N ILE A 302 -16.74 4.45 -14.15
CA ILE A 302 -16.95 5.36 -15.29
C ILE A 302 -16.44 4.77 -16.60
N ASN A 303 -15.29 4.09 -16.57
CA ASN A 303 -14.68 3.48 -17.76
C ASN A 303 -14.07 2.13 -17.40
N PRO A 304 -14.80 1.02 -17.58
CA PRO A 304 -14.35 -0.32 -17.18
C PRO A 304 -13.03 -0.76 -17.84
N LEU A 305 -12.81 -0.41 -19.11
CA LEU A 305 -11.60 -0.79 -19.82
C LEU A 305 -10.36 -0.12 -19.22
N ASN A 306 -10.43 1.20 -19.02
CA ASN A 306 -9.33 1.94 -18.40
C ASN A 306 -9.15 1.56 -16.91
N ALA A 307 -10.23 1.34 -16.19
CA ALA A 307 -10.18 0.90 -14.80
C ALA A 307 -9.47 -0.47 -14.69
N THR A 308 -9.85 -1.43 -15.51
CA THR A 308 -9.19 -2.75 -15.56
C THR A 308 -7.71 -2.63 -15.87
N ALA A 309 -7.33 -1.82 -16.86
CA ALA A 309 -5.92 -1.59 -17.20
C ALA A 309 -5.12 -0.99 -16.02
N GLN A 310 -5.70 -0.05 -15.28
CA GLN A 310 -5.09 0.53 -14.08
C GLN A 310 -4.94 -0.51 -12.95
N ILE A 311 -5.96 -1.31 -12.71
CA ILE A 311 -5.95 -2.38 -11.70
C ILE A 311 -4.85 -3.40 -12.02
N GLN A 312 -4.78 -3.87 -13.26
CA GLN A 312 -3.75 -4.80 -13.73
C GLN A 312 -2.35 -4.20 -13.61
N GLY A 313 -2.16 -2.96 -14.07
CA GLY A 313 -0.87 -2.27 -13.99
C GLY A 313 -0.39 -2.06 -12.55
N ALA A 314 -1.29 -1.78 -11.61
CA ALA A 314 -0.94 -1.68 -10.20
C ALA A 314 -0.63 -3.06 -9.58
N ALA A 315 -1.38 -4.10 -9.93
CA ALA A 315 -1.11 -5.46 -9.49
C ALA A 315 0.25 -5.97 -9.98
N LEU A 316 0.60 -5.70 -11.25
CA LEU A 316 1.93 -6.01 -11.80
C LEU A 316 3.05 -5.28 -11.06
N TRP A 317 2.83 -4.04 -10.67
CA TRP A 317 3.82 -3.33 -9.85
C TRP A 317 4.01 -4.00 -8.49
N GLY A 318 2.92 -4.37 -7.81
CA GLY A 318 2.99 -5.14 -6.56
C GLY A 318 3.72 -6.47 -6.72
N ALA A 319 3.50 -7.18 -7.83
CA ALA A 319 4.21 -8.41 -8.17
C ALA A 319 5.71 -8.16 -8.40
N SER A 320 6.07 -7.09 -9.10
CA SER A 320 7.46 -6.69 -9.33
C SER A 320 8.20 -6.42 -8.01
N GLN A 321 7.58 -5.66 -7.12
CA GLN A 321 8.15 -5.35 -5.81
C GLN A 321 8.38 -6.58 -4.94
N VAL A 322 7.44 -7.50 -4.90
CA VAL A 322 7.58 -8.71 -4.08
C VAL A 322 8.61 -9.69 -4.64
N LEU A 323 8.75 -9.74 -5.96
CA LEU A 323 9.68 -10.67 -6.62
C LEU A 323 11.13 -10.21 -6.55
N SER A 324 11.43 -8.94 -6.84
CA SER A 324 12.80 -8.58 -7.19
C SER A 324 13.21 -7.12 -7.00
N GLU A 325 12.27 -6.17 -6.87
CA GLU A 325 12.67 -4.76 -6.82
C GLU A 325 13.34 -4.40 -5.51
N ARG A 326 14.62 -4.04 -5.60
CA ARG A 326 15.42 -3.64 -4.44
C ARG A 326 16.48 -2.62 -4.83
N LEU A 327 16.65 -1.60 -4.00
CA LEU A 327 17.78 -0.69 -4.04
C LEU A 327 18.66 -0.91 -2.82
N ASP A 328 19.96 -1.05 -3.04
CA ASP A 328 20.96 -1.17 -2.01
C ASP A 328 21.75 0.13 -1.88
N TYR A 329 22.05 0.49 -0.65
CA TYR A 329 22.86 1.67 -0.33
C TYR A 329 24.23 1.25 0.15
N LYS A 330 25.24 1.93 -0.34
CA LYS A 330 26.63 1.80 0.14
C LYS A 330 27.22 3.20 0.24
N GLU A 331 27.76 3.54 1.41
CA GLU A 331 28.43 4.83 1.66
C GLU A 331 27.56 6.02 1.31
N GLY A 332 26.24 5.93 1.53
CA GLY A 332 25.28 6.99 1.26
C GLY A 332 24.75 7.07 -0.20
N ALA A 333 25.23 6.21 -1.10
CA ALA A 333 24.83 6.18 -2.49
C ALA A 333 24.03 4.90 -2.85
N ILE A 334 23.13 5.01 -3.82
CA ILE A 334 22.45 3.87 -4.42
C ILE A 334 23.48 3.08 -5.25
N ARG A 335 23.53 1.77 -5.06
CA ARG A 335 24.48 0.89 -5.75
C ARG A 335 24.07 0.56 -7.19
N GLN A 336 22.78 0.41 -7.42
CA GLN A 336 22.25 0.09 -8.74
C GLN A 336 22.35 1.30 -9.65
N THR A 337 22.91 1.12 -10.82
CA THR A 337 23.14 2.18 -11.79
C THR A 337 22.21 2.11 -12.99
N ASN A 338 21.69 0.93 -13.31
CA ASN A 338 20.80 0.73 -14.45
C ASN A 338 20.01 -0.59 -14.34
N PHE A 339 19.18 -0.90 -15.32
CA PHE A 339 18.30 -2.09 -15.36
C PHE A 339 19.00 -3.45 -15.46
N HIS A 340 20.30 -3.49 -15.65
CA HIS A 340 21.08 -4.74 -15.52
C HIS A 340 21.26 -5.14 -14.04
N GLU A 341 21.19 -4.19 -13.13
CA GLU A 341 21.29 -4.41 -11.67
C GLU A 341 19.94 -4.29 -10.97
N TYR A 342 19.10 -3.34 -11.37
CA TYR A 342 17.73 -3.20 -10.90
C TYR A 342 16.79 -3.97 -11.83
N LYS A 343 16.13 -4.98 -11.31
CA LYS A 343 15.39 -5.96 -12.12
C LYS A 343 13.89 -5.90 -11.86
N PRO A 344 13.13 -5.04 -12.55
CA PRO A 344 11.68 -5.10 -12.50
C PRO A 344 11.17 -6.41 -13.15
N ILE A 345 9.92 -6.76 -12.88
CA ILE A 345 9.27 -7.94 -13.48
C ILE A 345 9.43 -7.96 -15.01
N ARG A 346 9.63 -9.14 -15.55
CA ARG A 346 9.73 -9.36 -17.01
C ARG A 346 8.49 -10.09 -17.50
N LEU A 347 8.24 -10.03 -18.81
CA LEU A 347 7.06 -10.62 -19.43
C LEU A 347 6.91 -12.13 -19.11
N ALA A 348 8.03 -12.85 -18.98
CA ALA A 348 8.03 -14.26 -18.62
C ALA A 348 7.53 -14.55 -17.20
N ASP A 349 7.60 -13.56 -16.31
CA ASP A 349 7.24 -13.69 -14.90
C ASP A 349 5.84 -13.12 -14.61
N VAL A 350 5.18 -12.54 -15.62
CA VAL A 350 3.84 -11.95 -15.48
C VAL A 350 2.82 -13.05 -15.16
N PRO A 351 2.09 -12.94 -14.03
CA PRO A 351 1.03 -13.88 -13.71
C PRO A 351 -0.23 -13.65 -14.56
N GLU A 352 -1.10 -14.65 -14.61
CA GLU A 352 -2.49 -14.39 -14.99
C GLU A 352 -3.14 -13.42 -14.01
N ILE A 353 -3.80 -12.37 -14.52
CA ILE A 353 -4.49 -11.38 -13.67
C ILE A 353 -5.96 -11.32 -14.04
N ASP A 354 -6.80 -11.81 -13.13
CA ASP A 354 -8.24 -11.80 -13.24
C ASP A 354 -8.81 -10.68 -12.36
N VAL A 355 -9.53 -9.76 -12.98
CA VAL A 355 -10.09 -8.57 -12.34
C VAL A 355 -11.61 -8.66 -12.28
N GLU A 356 -12.17 -8.38 -11.13
CA GLU A 356 -13.61 -8.18 -10.93
C GLU A 356 -13.88 -6.78 -10.40
N ILE A 357 -14.62 -6.01 -11.15
CA ILE A 357 -15.11 -4.69 -10.73
C ILE A 357 -16.48 -4.87 -10.10
N ILE A 358 -16.62 -4.48 -8.85
CA ILE A 358 -17.88 -4.53 -8.11
C ILE A 358 -18.60 -3.20 -8.26
N GLU A 359 -19.71 -3.23 -8.95
CA GLU A 359 -20.60 -2.08 -9.16
C GLU A 359 -21.49 -1.88 -7.94
N SER A 360 -21.07 -1.04 -7.02
CA SER A 360 -21.82 -0.77 -5.78
C SER A 360 -22.76 0.43 -5.86
N GLY A 361 -22.69 1.20 -6.94
CA GLY A 361 -23.53 2.40 -7.15
C GLY A 361 -23.15 3.59 -6.26
N HIS A 362 -22.06 3.48 -5.49
CA HIS A 362 -21.54 4.60 -4.70
C HIS A 362 -20.76 5.59 -5.57
N HIS A 363 -20.33 6.68 -4.96
CA HIS A 363 -19.49 7.69 -5.61
C HIS A 363 -18.22 7.06 -6.20
N PRO A 364 -17.84 7.42 -7.45
CA PRO A 364 -16.61 6.93 -8.06
C PRO A 364 -15.39 7.32 -7.26
N SER A 365 -14.45 6.38 -7.10
CA SER A 365 -13.14 6.61 -6.49
C SER A 365 -12.00 6.15 -7.39
N GLY A 366 -10.75 6.50 -7.04
CA GLY A 366 -9.58 6.19 -7.84
C GLY A 366 -9.22 4.71 -7.83
N VAL A 367 -8.62 4.22 -8.92
CA VAL A 367 -8.27 2.80 -9.10
C VAL A 367 -6.80 2.58 -9.46
N GLY A 368 -6.01 3.66 -9.52
CA GLY A 368 -4.64 3.60 -10.00
C GLY A 368 -3.66 2.94 -9.04
N GLU A 369 -3.96 2.94 -7.75
CA GLU A 369 -3.05 2.51 -6.69
C GLU A 369 -3.47 1.23 -5.96
N PRO A 370 -4.75 1.02 -5.60
CA PRO A 370 -5.14 0.09 -4.55
C PRO A 370 -4.68 -1.37 -4.76
N SER A 371 -4.76 -1.90 -5.98
CA SER A 371 -4.44 -3.31 -6.22
C SER A 371 -2.98 -3.68 -5.95
N SER A 372 -2.04 -2.71 -6.00
CA SER A 372 -0.64 -3.02 -5.67
C SER A 372 -0.42 -3.33 -4.19
N THR A 373 -1.32 -2.88 -3.31
CA THR A 373 -1.18 -3.07 -1.85
C THR A 373 -1.50 -4.49 -1.39
N VAL A 374 -2.34 -5.21 -2.13
CA VAL A 374 -2.81 -6.55 -1.76
C VAL A 374 -1.95 -7.67 -2.32
N VAL A 375 -1.09 -7.39 -3.32
CA VAL A 375 -0.31 -8.43 -3.99
C VAL A 375 0.77 -9.00 -3.10
N ALA A 376 1.62 -8.17 -2.53
CA ALA A 376 2.73 -8.64 -1.71
C ALA A 376 2.28 -9.49 -0.50
N PRO A 377 1.29 -9.05 0.31
CA PRO A 377 0.81 -9.88 1.42
C PRO A 377 0.09 -11.13 0.94
N ALA A 378 -0.70 -11.09 -0.14
CA ALA A 378 -1.34 -12.29 -0.69
C ALA A 378 -0.30 -13.32 -1.15
N VAL A 379 0.78 -12.88 -1.79
CA VAL A 379 1.89 -13.76 -2.20
C VAL A 379 2.61 -14.36 -0.99
N ALA A 380 2.92 -13.57 0.03
CA ALA A 380 3.55 -14.06 1.26
C ALA A 380 2.69 -15.11 1.96
N ASN A 381 1.38 -14.87 2.07
CA ASN A 381 0.42 -15.80 2.64
C ASN A 381 0.25 -17.07 1.79
N ALA A 382 0.29 -16.95 0.45
CA ALA A 382 0.27 -18.10 -0.46
C ALA A 382 1.52 -18.98 -0.31
N ILE A 383 2.70 -18.39 -0.18
CA ILE A 383 3.96 -19.13 0.06
C ILE A 383 3.88 -19.90 1.37
N PHE A 384 3.32 -19.28 2.43
CA PHE A 384 3.11 -19.99 3.68
C PHE A 384 2.15 -21.16 3.52
N ASN A 385 1.03 -20.98 2.84
CA ASN A 385 0.05 -22.05 2.60
C ASN A 385 0.60 -23.16 1.68
N ALA A 386 1.58 -22.84 0.82
CA ALA A 386 2.21 -23.82 -0.06
C ALA A 386 3.25 -24.70 0.65
N VAL A 387 4.11 -24.12 1.49
CA VAL A 387 5.31 -24.78 2.03
C VAL A 387 5.62 -24.43 3.50
N GLY A 388 4.73 -23.76 4.21
CA GLY A 388 4.93 -23.37 5.62
C GLY A 388 5.91 -22.20 5.84
N ALA A 389 6.49 -21.64 4.80
CA ALA A 389 7.50 -20.59 4.92
C ALA A 389 6.89 -19.22 5.20
N ARG A 390 7.11 -18.69 6.41
CA ARG A 390 6.65 -17.34 6.78
C ARG A 390 7.78 -16.31 6.58
N VAL A 391 7.76 -15.62 5.43
CA VAL A 391 8.71 -14.56 5.10
C VAL A 391 8.13 -13.20 5.53
N ARG A 392 8.93 -12.41 6.27
CA ARG A 392 8.48 -11.16 6.90
C ARG A 392 9.25 -9.93 6.38
N HIS A 393 9.76 -9.99 5.17
CA HIS A 393 10.45 -8.86 4.52
C HIS A 393 10.26 -8.90 3.00
N MET A 394 10.43 -7.78 2.36
CA MET A 394 10.41 -7.64 0.89
C MET A 394 11.78 -7.16 0.37
N PRO A 395 12.14 -7.53 -0.86
CA PRO A 395 11.49 -8.54 -1.70
C PRO A 395 11.58 -9.94 -1.09
N ILE A 396 10.67 -10.84 -1.49
CA ILE A 396 10.69 -12.24 -1.04
C ILE A 396 11.63 -13.03 -1.97
N THR A 397 12.88 -13.17 -1.57
CA THR A 397 13.87 -13.90 -2.39
C THR A 397 13.78 -15.40 -2.18
N PRO A 398 14.27 -16.22 -3.14
CA PRO A 398 14.36 -17.68 -2.97
C PRO A 398 15.11 -18.09 -1.70
N GLU A 399 16.18 -17.39 -1.35
CA GLU A 399 16.97 -17.62 -0.13
C GLU A 399 16.13 -17.37 1.12
N ALA A 400 15.33 -16.31 1.11
CA ALA A 400 14.44 -15.99 2.23
C ALA A 400 13.36 -17.06 2.43
N VAL A 401 12.83 -17.62 1.33
CA VAL A 401 11.87 -18.73 1.38
C VAL A 401 12.53 -19.98 1.97
N LEU A 402 13.72 -20.37 1.48
CA LEU A 402 14.46 -21.51 2.03
C LEU A 402 14.80 -21.34 3.52
N GLU A 403 15.21 -20.15 3.91
CA GLU A 403 15.50 -19.86 5.31
C GLU A 403 14.25 -19.94 6.19
N ALA A 404 13.13 -19.42 5.72
CA ALA A 404 11.86 -19.50 6.42
C ALA A 404 11.33 -20.95 6.53
N MET A 405 11.51 -21.78 5.51
CA MET A 405 11.16 -23.21 5.55
C MET A 405 11.97 -23.98 6.60
N LYS A 406 13.23 -23.62 6.86
CA LYS A 406 14.04 -24.26 7.90
C LYS A 406 13.59 -23.94 9.33
N ARG A 407 12.77 -22.90 9.48
CA ARG A 407 12.24 -22.44 10.79
C ARG A 407 10.79 -22.89 11.03
N ALA A 408 10.13 -23.45 10.02
CA ALA A 408 8.76 -23.97 10.08
C ALA A 408 8.77 -25.38 10.67
#